data_ab6d08ba94877f5322b1fa4041d8ee95
#
_entry.id   ab6d08ba94877f5322b1fa4041d8ee95
#
_cell.length_a   1.000
_cell.length_b   1.000
_cell.length_c   1.000
_cell.angle_alpha   90.00
_cell.angle_beta   90.00
_cell.angle_gamma   90.00
#
_symmetry.space_group_name_H-M   'P 1'
#
loop_
_entity.id
_entity.type
_entity.pdbx_description
1 polymer ?
#
loop_
_entity_poly.entity_id
_entity_poly.type
_entity_poly.pdbx_seq_one_letter_code
_entity_poly.pdbx_strand_id
1 'polypeptide(L)'
;YCVVEQSQMERAIQNILVNAIRYSPSGELIRIALSETHGTIRGEIENTGVRVPDDAIPHLFEAFYRADISRNRNTGGTGLGLYIVHKIMKMHHAKYGISNTSNGVRFWFELPCRQPIDNSI
;
A
#
# COMPACT_ATOMS: atom_id res chain seq x y z
N TYR A 1 5.37 10.82 15.95
CA TYR A 1 6.37 9.76 15.78
C TYR A 1 5.73 8.41 15.66
N CYS A 2 6.28 7.59 14.78
CA CYS A 2 5.97 6.18 14.73
C CYS A 2 7.26 5.39 14.85
N VAL A 3 7.23 4.33 15.66
CA VAL A 3 8.38 3.47 15.78
C VAL A 3 8.25 2.38 14.70
N VAL A 4 9.14 2.45 13.72
CA VAL A 4 9.14 1.50 12.61
C VAL A 4 10.56 1.04 12.32
N GLU A 5 10.68 -0.10 11.68
CA GLU A 5 11.96 -0.52 11.16
C GLU A 5 12.13 0.20 9.82
N GLN A 6 13.02 1.17 9.77
CA GLN A 6 13.10 2.11 8.66
C GLN A 6 13.31 1.46 7.30
N SER A 7 14.26 0.54 7.21
CA SER A 7 14.57 -0.07 5.91
C SER A 7 13.42 -0.93 5.40
N GLN A 8 12.72 -1.62 6.31
CA GLN A 8 11.58 -2.42 5.92
C GLN A 8 10.40 -1.55 5.51
N MET A 9 10.15 -0.46 6.23
CA MET A 9 9.05 0.44 5.88
C MET A 9 9.32 1.13 4.55
N GLU A 10 10.57 1.53 4.29
CA GLU A 10 10.94 2.09 2.99
C GLU A 10 10.71 1.08 1.88
N ARG A 11 11.05 -0.17 2.12
CA ARG A 11 10.85 -1.23 1.13
C ARG A 11 9.35 -1.41 0.83
N ALA A 12 8.53 -1.39 1.87
CA ALA A 12 7.09 -1.52 1.68
C ALA A 12 6.54 -0.37 0.84
N ILE A 13 6.91 0.86 1.18
CA ILE A 13 6.43 2.02 0.45
C ILE A 13 6.92 2.01 -1.00
N GLN A 14 8.18 1.66 -1.23
CA GLN A 14 8.70 1.53 -2.58
C GLN A 14 7.92 0.49 -3.38
N ASN A 15 7.61 -0.64 -2.78
CA ASN A 15 6.87 -1.69 -3.47
C ASN A 15 5.46 -1.23 -3.82
N ILE A 16 4.80 -0.47 -2.93
CA ILE A 16 3.49 0.07 -3.21
C ILE A 16 3.55 1.07 -4.36
N LEU A 17 4.55 1.96 -4.33
CA LEU A 17 4.70 2.98 -5.37
C LEU A 17 5.04 2.37 -6.73
N VAL A 18 5.95 1.40 -6.76
CA VAL A 18 6.30 0.72 -8.00
C VAL A 18 5.07 0.02 -8.57
N ASN A 19 4.28 -0.61 -7.71
CA ASN A 19 3.06 -1.28 -8.13
C ASN A 19 2.07 -0.27 -8.71
N ALA A 20 1.89 0.87 -8.05
CA ALA A 20 0.98 1.91 -8.52
C ALA A 20 1.42 2.47 -9.87
N ILE A 21 2.72 2.72 -10.04
CA ILE A 21 3.26 3.24 -11.30
C ILE A 21 3.05 2.22 -12.41
N ARG A 22 3.32 0.94 -12.11
CA ARG A 22 3.23 -0.13 -13.11
C ARG A 22 1.82 -0.28 -13.68
N TYR A 23 0.81 -0.06 -12.85
CA TYR A 23 -0.57 -0.26 -13.27
C TYR A 23 -1.32 1.04 -13.57
N SER A 24 -0.67 2.19 -13.45
CA SER A 24 -1.32 3.47 -13.70
C SER A 24 -1.39 3.73 -15.21
N PRO A 25 -2.57 3.99 -15.77
CA PRO A 25 -2.67 4.36 -17.17
C PRO A 25 -2.00 5.70 -17.44
N SER A 26 -1.55 5.90 -18.66
CA SER A 26 -0.94 7.16 -19.07
C SER A 26 -1.91 8.31 -18.87
N GLY A 27 -1.43 9.40 -18.28
CA GLY A 27 -2.25 10.59 -18.05
C GLY A 27 -3.06 10.57 -16.78
N GLU A 28 -3.04 9.47 -16.03
CA GLU A 28 -3.74 9.38 -14.76
C GLU A 28 -2.84 9.80 -13.60
N LEU A 29 -3.43 9.93 -12.42
CA LEU A 29 -2.73 10.46 -11.27
C LEU A 29 -2.42 9.36 -10.26
N ILE A 30 -1.33 9.54 -9.54
CA ILE A 30 -1.05 8.78 -8.32
C ILE A 30 -1.08 9.79 -7.20
N ARG A 31 -1.98 9.58 -6.24
CA ARG A 31 -2.14 10.48 -5.10
C ARG A 31 -1.59 9.81 -3.87
N ILE A 32 -0.83 10.58 -3.09
CA ILE A 32 -0.25 10.10 -1.85
C ILE A 32 -0.71 11.04 -0.75
N ALA A 33 -1.25 10.49 0.32
CA ALA A 33 -1.74 11.28 1.44
C ALA A 33 -1.29 10.66 2.75
N LEU A 34 -0.91 11.52 3.69
CA LEU A 34 -0.61 11.11 5.06
C LEU A 34 -1.46 11.95 5.99
N SER A 35 -2.02 11.32 7.00
CA SER A 35 -2.79 12.03 8.01
C SER A 35 -2.52 11.40 9.37
N GLU A 36 -2.72 12.19 10.41
CA GLU A 36 -2.56 11.70 11.78
C GLU A 36 -3.82 12.01 12.56
N THR A 37 -4.32 11.04 13.30
CA THR A 37 -5.49 11.21 14.14
C THR A 37 -5.34 10.36 15.39
N HIS A 38 -5.36 11.00 16.55
CA HIS A 38 -5.39 10.30 17.84
C HIS A 38 -4.28 9.23 17.97
N GLY A 39 -3.06 9.59 17.60
CA GLY A 39 -1.93 8.68 17.75
C GLY A 39 -1.83 7.61 16.68
N THR A 40 -2.57 7.76 15.60
CA THR A 40 -2.50 6.84 14.48
C THR A 40 -2.12 7.61 13.22
N ILE A 41 -1.14 7.12 12.49
CA ILE A 41 -0.82 7.66 11.17
C ILE A 41 -1.48 6.81 10.12
N ARG A 42 -2.20 7.43 9.22
CA ARG A 42 -2.79 6.77 8.07
C ARG A 42 -2.11 7.24 6.80
N GLY A 43 -1.64 6.29 6.01
CA GLY A 43 -1.10 6.57 4.69
C GLY A 43 -2.02 6.01 3.62
N GLU A 44 -2.16 6.72 2.51
CA GLU A 44 -2.97 6.28 1.39
C GLU A 44 -2.23 6.54 0.09
N ILE A 45 -2.27 5.57 -0.80
CA ILE A 45 -1.71 5.72 -2.14
C ILE A 45 -2.81 5.28 -3.10
N GLU A 46 -3.30 6.23 -3.89
CA GLU A 46 -4.40 5.96 -4.82
C GLU A 46 -3.92 6.19 -6.24
N ASN A 47 -4.14 5.25 -7.12
CA ASN A 47 -3.94 5.50 -8.54
C ASN A 47 -5.28 5.53 -9.25
N THR A 48 -5.49 6.61 -10.03
CA THR A 48 -6.75 6.84 -10.70
C THR A 48 -6.77 6.14 -12.06
N GLY A 49 -7.96 5.97 -12.61
CA GLY A 49 -8.11 5.42 -13.95
C GLY A 49 -7.97 3.91 -14.04
N VAL A 50 -7.86 3.22 -12.91
CA VAL A 50 -7.74 1.77 -12.88
C VAL A 50 -8.68 1.22 -11.83
N ARG A 51 -9.20 0.04 -12.06
CA ARG A 51 -10.07 -0.63 -11.10
C ARG A 51 -9.68 -2.08 -11.01
N VAL A 52 -9.63 -2.59 -9.80
CA VAL A 52 -9.34 -4.00 -9.56
C VAL A 52 -10.67 -4.76 -9.47
N PRO A 53 -10.80 -5.92 -10.12
CA PRO A 53 -12.01 -6.72 -9.96
C PRO A 53 -12.25 -7.02 -8.49
N ASP A 54 -13.51 -6.93 -8.04
CA ASP A 54 -13.82 -7.10 -6.64
C ASP A 54 -13.40 -8.48 -6.12
N ASP A 55 -13.51 -9.50 -6.93
CA ASP A 55 -13.12 -10.85 -6.53
C ASP A 55 -11.60 -11.03 -6.46
N ALA A 56 -10.84 -10.14 -7.06
CA ALA A 56 -9.38 -10.19 -6.98
C ALA A 56 -8.85 -9.57 -5.70
N ILE A 57 -9.58 -8.61 -5.12
CA ILE A 57 -9.09 -7.85 -3.97
C ILE A 57 -8.62 -8.74 -2.81
N PRO A 58 -9.37 -9.77 -2.39
CA PRO A 58 -8.93 -10.59 -1.26
C PRO A 58 -7.63 -11.36 -1.51
N HIS A 59 -7.21 -11.47 -2.78
CA HIS A 59 -6.04 -12.27 -3.14
C HIS A 59 -4.81 -11.44 -3.43
N LEU A 60 -4.93 -10.10 -3.42
CA LEU A 60 -3.85 -9.24 -3.90
C LEU A 60 -2.57 -9.33 -3.07
N PHE A 61 -2.67 -9.75 -1.82
CA PHE A 61 -1.50 -9.90 -0.97
C PHE A 61 -0.93 -11.32 -0.98
N GLU A 62 -1.52 -12.22 -1.73
CA GLU A 62 -1.02 -13.59 -1.82
C GLU A 62 0.25 -13.62 -2.68
N ALA A 63 1.19 -14.48 -2.31
CA ALA A 63 2.42 -14.62 -3.07
C ALA A 63 2.09 -15.09 -4.49
N PHE A 64 2.73 -14.48 -5.47
CA PHE A 64 2.61 -14.80 -6.90
C PHE A 64 1.25 -14.54 -7.52
N TYR A 65 0.29 -13.99 -6.77
CA TYR A 65 -1.01 -13.67 -7.35
C TYR A 65 -0.91 -12.43 -8.25
N ARG A 66 -1.59 -12.44 -9.36
CA ARG A 66 -1.70 -11.29 -10.25
C ARG A 66 -3.15 -11.19 -10.71
N ALA A 67 -3.69 -9.96 -10.60
CA ALA A 67 -5.04 -9.70 -11.07
C ALA A 67 -5.08 -9.69 -12.62
N ASP A 68 -6.26 -9.88 -13.19
CA ASP A 68 -6.41 -9.92 -14.64
C ASP A 68 -5.94 -8.64 -15.34
N ILE A 69 -6.03 -7.50 -14.66
CA ILE A 69 -5.57 -6.25 -15.23
C ILE A 69 -4.06 -6.26 -15.50
N SER A 70 -3.32 -7.22 -14.96
CA SER A 70 -1.90 -7.30 -15.13
C SER A 70 -1.48 -8.27 -16.23
N ARG A 71 -2.37 -8.60 -17.13
CA ARG A 71 -2.05 -9.50 -18.25
C ARG A 71 -1.03 -8.91 -19.19
N ASN A 72 -0.93 -7.59 -19.28
CA ASN A 72 0.04 -6.99 -20.16
C ASN A 72 1.43 -7.39 -19.69
N ARG A 73 2.20 -8.00 -20.56
CA ARG A 73 3.53 -8.47 -20.21
C ARG A 73 4.47 -7.36 -19.79
N ASN A 74 4.23 -6.15 -20.32
CA ASN A 74 5.05 -5.01 -19.97
C ASN A 74 4.82 -4.51 -18.56
N THR A 75 3.71 -4.89 -17.93
CA THR A 75 3.48 -4.53 -16.55
C THR A 75 4.19 -5.47 -15.59
N GLY A 76 4.60 -6.63 -16.10
CA GLY A 76 5.45 -7.60 -15.44
C GLY A 76 5.47 -7.59 -13.93
N GLY A 77 6.37 -8.30 -13.37
CA GLY A 77 6.49 -8.45 -11.94
C GLY A 77 6.27 -9.88 -11.55
N THR A 78 6.77 -10.22 -10.37
CA THR A 78 6.74 -11.60 -9.92
C THR A 78 5.49 -11.94 -9.13
N GLY A 79 4.66 -10.96 -8.78
CA GLY A 79 3.53 -11.17 -7.87
C GLY A 79 3.95 -11.20 -6.42
N LEU A 80 5.17 -10.74 -6.13
CA LEU A 80 5.68 -10.73 -4.75
C LEU A 80 5.62 -9.36 -4.09
N GLY A 81 5.46 -8.28 -4.86
CA GLY A 81 5.54 -6.94 -4.30
C GLY A 81 4.55 -6.69 -3.19
N LEU A 82 3.28 -6.96 -3.42
CA LEU A 82 2.26 -6.76 -2.38
C LEU A 82 2.34 -7.82 -1.27
N TYR A 83 2.80 -9.01 -1.59
CA TYR A 83 3.05 -10.02 -0.56
C TYR A 83 4.11 -9.52 0.44
N ILE A 84 5.18 -8.92 -0.07
CA ILE A 84 6.23 -8.34 0.78
C ILE A 84 5.67 -7.20 1.62
N VAL A 85 4.85 -6.34 1.03
CA VAL A 85 4.17 -5.25 1.76
C VAL A 85 3.34 -5.82 2.90
N HIS A 86 2.56 -6.84 2.62
CA HIS A 86 1.73 -7.50 3.62
C HIS A 86 2.56 -8.01 4.79
N LYS A 87 3.69 -8.67 4.52
CA LYS A 87 4.55 -9.19 5.58
C LYS A 87 5.13 -8.06 6.43
N ILE A 88 5.54 -6.97 5.80
CA ILE A 88 6.11 -5.83 6.51
C ILE A 88 5.06 -5.14 7.37
N MET A 89 3.86 -4.95 6.84
CA MET A 89 2.77 -4.33 7.59
C MET A 89 2.39 -5.17 8.81
N LYS A 90 2.33 -6.50 8.66
CA LYS A 90 2.04 -7.37 9.78
C LYS A 90 3.14 -7.30 10.84
N MET A 91 4.39 -7.22 10.43
CA MET A 91 5.51 -7.09 11.35
C MET A 91 5.38 -5.81 12.20
N HIS A 92 4.79 -4.77 11.65
CA HIS A 92 4.62 -3.50 12.32
C HIS A 92 3.27 -3.40 13.04
N HIS A 93 2.48 -4.46 13.04
CA HIS A 93 1.14 -4.47 13.61
C HIS A 93 0.24 -3.39 13.00
N ALA A 94 0.48 -3.07 11.74
CA ALA A 94 -0.31 -2.08 11.02
C ALA A 94 -1.61 -2.68 10.54
N LYS A 95 -2.63 -1.86 10.43
CA LYS A 95 -3.82 -2.21 9.66
C LYS A 95 -3.56 -1.76 8.23
N TYR A 96 -4.07 -2.47 7.26
CA TYR A 96 -3.81 -2.15 5.86
C TYR A 96 -4.85 -2.82 4.97
N GLY A 97 -4.99 -2.32 3.77
CA GLY A 97 -5.91 -2.92 2.82
C GLY A 97 -5.83 -2.24 1.46
N ILE A 98 -6.57 -2.81 0.53
CA ILE A 98 -6.74 -2.25 -0.81
C ILE A 98 -8.23 -2.20 -1.08
N SER A 99 -8.70 -1.10 -1.66
CA SER A 99 -10.09 -0.97 -2.04
C SER A 99 -10.21 -0.16 -3.32
N ASN A 100 -11.23 -0.45 -4.09
CA ASN A 100 -11.59 0.41 -5.20
C ASN A 100 -12.23 1.68 -4.64
N THR A 101 -11.98 2.80 -5.30
CA THR A 101 -12.60 4.09 -4.98
C THR A 101 -13.41 4.53 -6.17
N SER A 102 -14.09 5.66 -6.04
CA SER A 102 -14.84 6.21 -7.18
C SER A 102 -13.93 6.61 -8.33
N ASN A 103 -12.65 6.89 -8.04
CA ASN A 103 -11.70 7.36 -9.04
C ASN A 103 -10.67 6.33 -9.47
N GLY A 104 -10.48 5.28 -8.70
CA GLY A 104 -9.43 4.31 -8.99
C GLY A 104 -9.32 3.25 -7.93
N VAL A 105 -8.09 2.92 -7.55
CA VAL A 105 -7.82 1.93 -6.52
C VAL A 105 -6.88 2.54 -5.49
N ARG A 106 -7.11 2.23 -4.23
CA ARG A 106 -6.34 2.80 -3.13
C ARG A 106 -5.78 1.72 -2.25
N PHE A 107 -4.48 1.80 -1.98
CA PHE A 107 -3.83 1.09 -0.90
C PHE A 107 -3.80 2.02 0.31
N TRP A 108 -4.10 1.50 1.50
CA TRP A 108 -4.03 2.28 2.74
C TRP A 108 -3.39 1.47 3.84
N PHE A 109 -2.79 2.17 4.79
CA PHE A 109 -2.30 1.54 6.01
C PHE A 109 -2.44 2.48 7.18
N GLU A 110 -2.50 1.92 8.38
CA GLU A 110 -2.57 2.67 9.62
C GLU A 110 -1.56 2.12 10.60
N LEU A 111 -0.73 3.02 11.14
CA LEU A 111 0.30 2.67 12.10
C LEU A 111 0.01 3.34 13.42
N PRO A 112 0.06 2.61 14.54
CA PRO A 112 -0.04 3.26 15.85
C PRO A 112 1.25 4.05 16.08
N CYS A 113 1.13 5.25 16.62
CA CYS A 113 2.27 6.11 16.88
C CYS A 113 2.36 6.43 18.35
N ARG A 114 3.59 6.56 18.85
CA ARG A 114 3.82 6.91 20.23
C ARG A 114 4.19 8.37 20.33
N GLN A 115 3.84 8.96 21.48
CA GLN A 115 4.30 10.28 21.79
C GLN A 115 5.81 10.22 21.99
N PRO A 116 6.54 11.19 21.49
CA PRO A 116 7.98 11.17 21.61
C PRO A 116 8.45 11.27 23.04
N ILE A 117 7.64 11.73 23.92
CA ILE A 117 8.07 11.92 25.21
C ILE A 117 7.94 10.85 26.03
N ASP A 118 7.64 10.09 25.85
CA ASP A 118 7.46 9.09 26.57
C ASP A 118 7.99 9.02 27.77
N ASN A 119 8.12 9.87 27.86
CA ASN A 119 8.38 10.09 28.64
C ASN A 119 8.53 10.48 29.37
N SER A 120 8.67 10.47 29.25
CA SER A 120 8.80 10.91 29.79
C SER A 120 8.63 11.05 30.75
N ILE A 121 8.59 11.08 31.24
CA ILE A 121 8.46 11.23 32.08
C ILE A 121 8.76 11.15 32.69
#